data_70fc1fe29cce7dd7e86363895a27378f
#
_entry.id   70fc1fe29cce7dd7e86363895a27378f
#
_cell.length_a   1.000
_cell.length_b   1.000
_cell.length_c   1.000
_cell.angle_alpha   90.00
_cell.angle_beta   90.00
_cell.angle_gamma   90.00
#
_symmetry.space_group_name_H-M   'P 1'
#
loop_
_entity.id
_entity.type
_entity.pdbx_description
1 polymer ?
#
loop_
_entity_poly.entity_id
_entity_poly.type
_entity_poly.pdbx_seq_one_letter_code
_entity_poly.pdbx_strand_id
1 'polypeptide(L)'
;MIFDKYDVIVVGGGHAGCEAAAAAANMGNKTLLVTMNMNAMAAMSCNPAVGGIAKGQIVREIDALGGQMGIVADKTMIQFRMLNKSKGPAVWSPRVQSDKFEFAEEWRNVLERTNNLDFWQDHVDSLIVEGDMIKGVHCSMGGEIYSKTVILTNGTFLNGRIFIGEKSFTGGRISESASTGITEQLVSLGFEADRMKTGTPMRIDGRSIDFSKLSEQAGDEDVTGFSFLEIEKPKVQRSCHIAYTSKEVHDILRTGFEKSPLFTGRIKGIGPRYCPSIEDKIERFADKDFHQLFVEPEGRTTVEYYLNGFSSSLPEDIQYKALRRIEGFENAKIFRPGYAIEYDFFPPNQLYHSLETHKIHGLFFAGQINGTTGYEEAASQGLMAGINAHGYLHDLEPVLLRRDEAYIGVLIDDLITKSVDEPYRMFTSRAEYRILLRQDNADARLTEKGYEIGLATEERLNHYKNKYEKVHELVDFLKTTNVSPERINGLLESKGTPGIANKMRLAQILTRPQIYLNEIINTLDELKNRYDLSNESTRNIVEEAEIMVKYEGYIDKEREVADKLNRLEDVKLSPNFDYYSLNSLTMEAREKLTKHKPQTLGQASRISGISPADISVIAVFLGR
;
A
#
# COMPACT_ATOMS: atom_id res chain seq x y z
N MET A 1 26.13 -3.66 29.91
CA MET A 1 24.99 -3.24 29.07
C MET A 1 24.01 -4.39 29.01
N ILE A 2 22.72 -4.12 29.12
CA ILE A 2 21.66 -5.14 29.00
C ILE A 2 21.48 -5.54 27.52
N PHE A 3 21.87 -4.64 26.61
CA PHE A 3 21.69 -4.83 25.16
C PHE A 3 23.01 -5.06 24.46
N ASP A 4 22.98 -5.96 23.50
CA ASP A 4 24.03 -6.09 22.48
C ASP A 4 24.00 -4.90 21.52
N LYS A 5 25.04 -4.77 20.69
CA LYS A 5 24.99 -3.84 19.56
C LYS A 5 24.18 -4.48 18.43
N TYR A 6 23.29 -3.70 17.84
CA TYR A 6 22.51 -4.10 16.67
C TYR A 6 23.05 -3.42 15.39
N ASP A 7 22.75 -4.01 14.27
CA ASP A 7 23.00 -3.40 12.96
C ASP A 7 21.85 -2.44 12.61
N VAL A 8 20.60 -2.88 12.86
CA VAL A 8 19.39 -2.12 12.57
C VAL A 8 18.49 -2.06 13.82
N ILE A 9 18.01 -0.88 14.18
CA ILE A 9 16.89 -0.72 15.11
C ILE A 9 15.68 -0.19 14.35
N VAL A 10 14.55 -0.88 14.48
CA VAL A 10 13.25 -0.43 13.95
C VAL A 10 12.39 0.06 15.11
N VAL A 11 11.91 1.30 15.03
CA VAL A 11 11.09 1.93 16.06
C VAL A 11 9.64 1.97 15.63
N GLY A 12 8.81 1.17 16.30
CA GLY A 12 7.38 1.03 16.02
C GLY A 12 7.02 -0.30 15.36
N GLY A 13 6.08 -1.04 15.95
CA GLY A 13 5.61 -2.35 15.48
C GLY A 13 4.35 -2.28 14.60
N GLY A 14 4.15 -1.18 13.83
CA GLY A 14 3.09 -1.08 12.83
C GLY A 14 3.44 -1.81 11.52
N HIS A 15 2.60 -1.69 10.49
CA HIS A 15 2.81 -2.37 9.20
C HIS A 15 4.17 -2.06 8.57
N ALA A 16 4.63 -0.79 8.65
CA ALA A 16 5.94 -0.40 8.17
C ALA A 16 7.06 -1.05 8.99
N GLY A 17 6.94 -1.02 10.32
CA GLY A 17 7.97 -1.58 11.19
C GLY A 17 8.08 -3.08 11.10
N CYS A 18 6.96 -3.80 10.97
CA CYS A 18 6.96 -5.25 10.80
C CYS A 18 7.66 -5.67 9.49
N GLU A 19 7.34 -5.01 8.36
CA GLU A 19 8.03 -5.29 7.10
C GLU A 19 9.51 -4.87 7.11
N ALA A 20 9.84 -3.71 7.70
CA ALA A 20 11.23 -3.25 7.80
C ALA A 20 12.08 -4.21 8.63
N ALA A 21 11.55 -4.66 9.78
CA ALA A 21 12.25 -5.58 10.67
C ALA A 21 12.44 -6.97 10.03
N ALA A 22 11.39 -7.50 9.39
CA ALA A 22 11.46 -8.76 8.67
C ALA A 22 12.48 -8.69 7.51
N ALA A 23 12.45 -7.62 6.70
CA ALA A 23 13.37 -7.45 5.59
C ALA A 23 14.82 -7.35 6.06
N ALA A 24 15.12 -6.45 6.99
CA ALA A 24 16.48 -6.28 7.49
C ALA A 24 17.05 -7.57 8.11
N ALA A 25 16.26 -8.28 8.91
CA ALA A 25 16.66 -9.51 9.56
C ALA A 25 16.85 -10.68 8.58
N ASN A 26 15.94 -10.86 7.60
CA ASN A 26 16.04 -11.88 6.57
C ASN A 26 17.24 -11.66 5.64
N MET A 27 17.69 -10.42 5.46
CA MET A 27 18.93 -10.08 4.75
C MET A 27 20.19 -10.25 5.61
N GLY A 28 20.06 -10.84 6.82
CA GLY A 28 21.18 -11.26 7.67
C GLY A 28 21.66 -10.22 8.69
N ASN A 29 21.00 -9.06 8.83
CA ASN A 29 21.40 -8.05 9.80
C ASN A 29 20.85 -8.38 11.20
N LYS A 30 21.66 -8.17 12.25
CA LYS A 30 21.18 -8.24 13.63
C LYS A 30 20.23 -7.07 13.91
N THR A 31 18.95 -7.37 13.94
CA THR A 31 17.86 -6.38 13.97
C THR A 31 17.13 -6.39 15.31
N LEU A 32 16.77 -5.21 15.81
CA LEU A 32 15.91 -5.05 16.98
C LEU A 32 14.64 -4.30 16.58
N LEU A 33 13.47 -4.87 16.88
CA LEU A 33 12.20 -4.17 16.80
C LEU A 33 11.80 -3.66 18.18
N VAL A 34 11.78 -2.33 18.35
CA VAL A 34 11.28 -1.67 19.57
C VAL A 34 9.82 -1.27 19.36
N THR A 35 8.94 -1.77 20.21
CA THR A 35 7.50 -1.44 20.16
C THR A 35 6.91 -1.27 21.54
N MET A 36 5.94 -0.37 21.67
CA MET A 36 5.26 -0.12 22.94
C MET A 36 4.40 -1.30 23.40
N ASN A 37 3.91 -2.10 22.45
CA ASN A 37 3.02 -3.21 22.73
C ASN A 37 3.22 -4.36 21.71
N MET A 38 3.84 -5.43 22.16
CA MET A 38 4.07 -6.61 21.33
C MET A 38 2.78 -7.32 20.89
N ASN A 39 1.66 -7.16 21.62
CA ASN A 39 0.36 -7.73 21.24
C ASN A 39 -0.36 -6.92 20.15
N ALA A 40 0.19 -5.77 19.75
CA ALA A 40 -0.40 -4.86 18.78
C ALA A 40 0.45 -4.72 17.49
N MET A 41 1.33 -5.68 17.21
CA MET A 41 2.13 -5.70 15.99
C MET A 41 1.21 -5.75 14.77
N ALA A 42 1.46 -4.88 13.80
CA ALA A 42 0.65 -4.68 12.58
C ALA A 42 -0.87 -4.58 12.83
N ALA A 43 -1.30 -4.09 14.00
CA ALA A 43 -2.70 -4.00 14.36
C ALA A 43 -3.49 -3.13 13.38
N MET A 44 -4.62 -3.66 12.90
CA MET A 44 -5.53 -2.98 12.00
C MET A 44 -6.41 -1.98 12.76
N SER A 45 -5.93 -0.76 12.94
CA SER A 45 -6.62 0.30 13.69
C SER A 45 -7.81 0.90 12.94
N CYS A 46 -7.78 0.85 11.62
CA CYS A 46 -8.83 1.30 10.71
C CYS A 46 -9.64 0.08 10.22
N ASN A 47 -10.04 0.03 8.95
CA ASN A 47 -10.77 -1.11 8.40
C ASN A 47 -9.93 -2.39 8.44
N PRO A 48 -10.54 -3.56 8.72
CA PRO A 48 -9.83 -4.83 8.78
C PRO A 48 -9.65 -5.44 7.37
N ALA A 49 -9.01 -4.70 6.48
CA ALA A 49 -8.82 -5.11 5.10
C ALA A 49 -7.45 -4.71 4.56
N VAL A 50 -6.91 -5.56 3.70
CA VAL A 50 -5.66 -5.35 2.95
C VAL A 50 -5.98 -5.28 1.45
N GLY A 51 -5.30 -4.41 0.71
CA GLY A 51 -5.44 -4.25 -0.72
C GLY A 51 -6.58 -3.32 -1.13
N GLY A 52 -7.14 -3.59 -2.30
CA GLY A 52 -8.07 -2.69 -2.98
C GLY A 52 -7.39 -1.90 -4.08
N ILE A 53 -8.11 -0.92 -4.67
CA ILE A 53 -7.68 -0.21 -5.89
C ILE A 53 -6.28 0.39 -5.71
N ALA A 54 -5.35 0.02 -6.58
CA ALA A 54 -3.92 0.30 -6.56
C ALA A 54 -3.14 -0.32 -5.39
N LYS A 55 -3.77 -0.55 -4.26
CA LYS A 55 -3.13 -1.10 -3.06
C LYS A 55 -2.88 -2.60 -3.16
N GLY A 56 -3.79 -3.33 -3.83
CA GLY A 56 -3.61 -4.74 -4.14
C GLY A 56 -2.35 -4.98 -4.98
N GLN A 57 -2.04 -4.07 -5.91
CA GLN A 57 -0.80 -4.10 -6.67
C GLN A 57 0.44 -3.96 -5.76
N ILE A 58 0.41 -2.99 -4.83
CA ILE A 58 1.50 -2.80 -3.85
C ILE A 58 1.74 -4.06 -3.02
N VAL A 59 0.68 -4.72 -2.53
CA VAL A 59 0.83 -5.95 -1.73
C VAL A 59 1.44 -7.08 -2.56
N ARG A 60 1.04 -7.23 -3.83
CA ARG A 60 1.65 -8.17 -4.76
C ARG A 60 3.13 -7.87 -5.01
N GLU A 61 3.50 -6.60 -5.08
CA GLU A 61 4.89 -6.16 -5.25
C GLU A 61 5.73 -6.40 -3.97
N ILE A 62 5.15 -6.15 -2.78
CA ILE A 62 5.75 -6.52 -1.50
C ILE A 62 6.04 -8.03 -1.46
N ASP A 63 5.04 -8.85 -1.84
CA ASP A 63 5.18 -10.31 -1.87
C ASP A 63 6.26 -10.76 -2.87
N ALA A 64 6.26 -10.21 -4.08
CA ALA A 64 7.23 -10.53 -5.12
C ALA A 64 8.68 -10.26 -4.71
N LEU A 65 8.93 -9.18 -3.95
CA LEU A 65 10.24 -8.83 -3.40
C LEU A 65 10.67 -9.72 -2.23
N GLY A 66 9.76 -10.49 -1.63
CA GLY A 66 10.04 -11.34 -0.46
C GLY A 66 9.48 -10.83 0.87
N GLY A 67 8.62 -9.78 0.84
CA GLY A 67 7.90 -9.28 2.03
C GLY A 67 6.81 -10.22 2.52
N GLN A 68 6.18 -9.91 3.64
CA GLN A 68 5.33 -10.82 4.41
C GLN A 68 3.84 -10.46 4.39
N MET A 69 3.48 -9.19 4.12
CA MET A 69 2.09 -8.72 4.24
C MET A 69 1.11 -9.53 3.39
N GLY A 70 1.50 -9.93 2.17
CA GLY A 70 0.67 -10.75 1.28
C GLY A 70 0.36 -12.12 1.88
N ILE A 71 1.38 -12.79 2.40
CA ILE A 71 1.29 -14.12 3.06
C ILE A 71 0.38 -14.04 4.29
N VAL A 72 0.62 -13.05 5.15
CA VAL A 72 -0.17 -12.87 6.38
C VAL A 72 -1.63 -12.55 6.06
N ALA A 73 -1.88 -11.70 5.05
CA ALA A 73 -3.24 -11.39 4.61
C ALA A 73 -3.98 -12.63 4.06
N ASP A 74 -3.31 -13.47 3.28
CA ASP A 74 -3.91 -14.69 2.72
C ASP A 74 -4.25 -15.71 3.81
N LYS A 75 -3.38 -15.91 4.81
CA LYS A 75 -3.62 -16.82 5.94
C LYS A 75 -4.78 -16.39 6.84
N THR A 76 -4.97 -15.08 6.99
CA THR A 76 -5.96 -14.51 7.92
C THR A 76 -7.22 -13.99 7.22
N MET A 77 -7.33 -14.27 5.95
CA MET A 77 -8.44 -13.90 5.08
C MET A 77 -9.79 -14.44 5.59
N ILE A 78 -10.79 -13.57 5.65
CA ILE A 78 -12.19 -13.95 5.88
C ILE A 78 -13.09 -13.68 4.67
N GLN A 79 -12.66 -12.80 3.74
CA GLN A 79 -13.31 -12.57 2.45
C GLN A 79 -12.30 -12.09 1.41
N PHE A 80 -12.46 -12.55 0.18
CA PHE A 80 -11.69 -12.10 -0.98
C PHE A 80 -12.57 -11.46 -2.05
N ARG A 81 -12.09 -10.40 -2.68
CA ARG A 81 -12.70 -9.79 -3.87
C ARG A 81 -11.64 -9.25 -4.82
N MET A 82 -11.79 -9.54 -6.11
CA MET A 82 -11.05 -8.87 -7.17
C MET A 82 -11.83 -7.63 -7.62
N LEU A 83 -11.35 -6.45 -7.27
CA LEU A 83 -11.99 -5.19 -7.65
C LEU A 83 -11.68 -4.81 -9.10
N ASN A 84 -12.57 -4.06 -9.74
CA ASN A 84 -12.44 -3.56 -11.10
C ASN A 84 -12.37 -4.66 -12.21
N LYS A 85 -12.87 -5.86 -11.97
CA LYS A 85 -12.89 -6.93 -13.00
C LYS A 85 -13.46 -6.45 -14.34
N SER A 86 -14.50 -5.63 -14.33
CA SER A 86 -15.15 -5.09 -15.55
C SER A 86 -14.33 -4.02 -16.29
N LYS A 87 -13.24 -3.52 -15.70
CA LYS A 87 -12.42 -2.42 -16.27
C LYS A 87 -11.13 -2.91 -16.96
N GLY A 88 -10.89 -4.21 -16.96
CA GLY A 88 -9.72 -4.83 -17.57
C GLY A 88 -8.51 -4.97 -16.63
N PRO A 89 -7.52 -5.82 -17.04
CA PRO A 89 -6.45 -6.30 -16.17
C PRO A 89 -5.49 -5.21 -15.66
N ALA A 90 -5.34 -4.11 -16.39
CA ALA A 90 -4.48 -2.98 -15.99
C ALA A 90 -4.88 -2.34 -14.63
N VAL A 91 -6.10 -2.57 -14.16
CA VAL A 91 -6.64 -1.99 -12.92
C VAL A 91 -7.32 -3.01 -12.00
N TRP A 92 -7.22 -4.31 -12.31
CA TRP A 92 -7.66 -5.35 -11.38
C TRP A 92 -6.87 -5.24 -10.08
N SER A 93 -7.59 -5.29 -8.98
CA SER A 93 -6.98 -5.03 -7.69
C SER A 93 -7.54 -5.99 -6.64
N PRO A 94 -6.76 -6.95 -6.14
CA PRO A 94 -7.21 -7.86 -5.09
C PRO A 94 -7.43 -7.09 -3.79
N ARG A 95 -8.47 -7.48 -3.05
CA ARG A 95 -8.81 -6.99 -1.73
C ARG A 95 -9.19 -8.16 -0.83
N VAL A 96 -8.55 -8.25 0.31
CA VAL A 96 -8.80 -9.22 1.36
C VAL A 96 -9.39 -8.51 2.57
N GLN A 97 -10.54 -8.99 3.05
CA GLN A 97 -10.99 -8.71 4.40
C GLN A 97 -10.31 -9.71 5.32
N SER A 98 -9.63 -9.25 6.36
CA SER A 98 -8.88 -10.10 7.29
C SER A 98 -9.57 -10.18 8.64
N ASP A 99 -9.37 -11.27 9.37
CA ASP A 99 -9.54 -11.28 10.81
C ASP A 99 -8.43 -10.43 11.43
N LYS A 100 -8.77 -9.29 12.03
CA LYS A 100 -7.77 -8.34 12.53
C LYS A 100 -6.96 -8.89 13.71
N PHE A 101 -7.51 -9.81 14.46
CA PHE A 101 -6.84 -10.42 15.61
C PHE A 101 -5.86 -11.49 15.13
N GLU A 102 -6.36 -12.40 14.27
CA GLU A 102 -5.51 -13.40 13.60
C GLU A 102 -4.38 -12.73 12.80
N PHE A 103 -4.64 -11.59 12.13
CA PHE A 103 -3.65 -10.84 11.36
C PHE A 103 -2.50 -10.32 12.25
N ALA A 104 -2.81 -9.74 13.39
CA ALA A 104 -1.78 -9.27 14.33
C ALA A 104 -1.02 -10.43 14.97
N GLU A 105 -1.70 -11.52 15.30
CA GLU A 105 -1.10 -12.75 15.84
C GLU A 105 -0.18 -13.42 14.81
N GLU A 106 -0.63 -13.55 13.56
CA GLU A 106 0.19 -14.15 12.50
C GLU A 106 1.43 -13.30 12.18
N TRP A 107 1.29 -11.96 12.14
CA TRP A 107 2.46 -11.08 12.03
C TRP A 107 3.47 -11.31 13.16
N ARG A 108 2.99 -11.37 14.40
CA ARG A 108 3.85 -11.67 15.53
C ARG A 108 4.53 -13.04 15.39
N ASN A 109 3.79 -14.06 14.99
CA ASN A 109 4.32 -15.40 14.74
C ASN A 109 5.39 -15.42 13.65
N VAL A 110 5.20 -14.68 12.57
CA VAL A 110 6.20 -14.53 11.48
C VAL A 110 7.47 -13.88 12.03
N LEU A 111 7.33 -12.77 12.74
CA LEU A 111 8.49 -12.03 13.26
C LEU A 111 9.25 -12.83 14.33
N GLU A 112 8.56 -13.49 15.27
CA GLU A 112 9.19 -14.32 16.32
C GLU A 112 9.95 -15.53 15.74
N ARG A 113 9.62 -15.97 14.52
CA ARG A 113 10.33 -17.05 13.80
C ARG A 113 11.39 -16.55 12.82
N THR A 114 11.52 -15.24 12.67
CA THR A 114 12.52 -14.63 11.80
C THR A 114 13.88 -14.66 12.51
N ASN A 115 14.87 -15.27 11.87
CA ASN A 115 16.24 -15.28 12.40
C ASN A 115 16.81 -13.86 12.47
N ASN A 116 17.76 -13.62 13.37
CA ASN A 116 18.44 -12.32 13.55
C ASN A 116 17.54 -11.17 14.01
N LEU A 117 16.29 -11.46 14.46
CA LEU A 117 15.33 -10.46 14.92
C LEU A 117 15.07 -10.61 16.42
N ASP A 118 15.40 -9.58 17.17
CA ASP A 118 15.10 -9.44 18.58
C ASP A 118 14.00 -8.40 18.81
N PHE A 119 13.37 -8.44 20.00
CA PHE A 119 12.28 -7.54 20.36
C PHE A 119 12.56 -6.84 21.68
N TRP A 120 12.14 -5.58 21.75
CA TRP A 120 12.12 -4.85 23.01
C TRP A 120 10.81 -4.10 23.17
N GLN A 121 10.11 -4.36 24.26
CA GLN A 121 8.86 -3.66 24.55
C GLN A 121 9.14 -2.43 25.40
N ASP A 122 9.21 -1.27 24.75
CA ASP A 122 9.44 0.02 25.40
C ASP A 122 8.99 1.16 24.47
N HIS A 123 9.03 2.36 24.97
CA HIS A 123 8.94 3.63 24.27
C HIS A 123 10.33 4.12 23.88
N VAL A 124 10.50 4.56 22.65
CA VAL A 124 11.66 5.36 22.23
C VAL A 124 11.27 6.82 22.32
N ASP A 125 11.98 7.58 23.16
CA ASP A 125 11.75 9.01 23.40
C ASP A 125 12.75 9.91 22.68
N SER A 126 13.95 9.41 22.38
CA SER A 126 14.96 10.17 21.63
C SER A 126 15.94 9.28 20.86
N LEU A 127 16.68 9.91 19.95
CA LEU A 127 17.72 9.31 19.13
C LEU A 127 19.09 9.64 19.71
N ILE A 128 20.03 8.70 19.61
CA ILE A 128 21.44 8.94 19.90
C ILE A 128 22.09 9.35 18.57
N VAL A 129 22.52 10.61 18.46
CA VAL A 129 23.12 11.18 17.25
C VAL A 129 24.48 11.77 17.58
N GLU A 130 25.51 11.46 16.80
CA GLU A 130 26.84 12.02 16.89
C GLU A 130 27.21 12.70 15.57
N GLY A 131 27.29 14.04 15.59
CA GLY A 131 27.45 14.82 14.37
C GLY A 131 26.23 14.66 13.45
N ASP A 132 26.43 14.12 12.26
CA ASP A 132 25.41 13.80 11.27
C ASP A 132 25.11 12.29 11.16
N MET A 133 25.56 11.48 12.13
CA MET A 133 25.43 10.03 12.15
C MET A 133 24.50 9.56 13.25
N ILE A 134 23.57 8.67 12.90
CA ILE A 134 22.77 7.94 13.89
C ILE A 134 23.66 6.92 14.63
N LYS A 135 23.45 6.74 15.94
CA LYS A 135 24.17 5.77 16.77
C LYS A 135 23.25 4.85 17.57
N GLY A 136 21.94 5.15 17.61
CA GLY A 136 20.99 4.34 18.37
C GLY A 136 19.80 5.13 18.87
N VAL A 137 19.18 4.61 19.93
CA VAL A 137 17.97 5.18 20.54
C VAL A 137 18.05 5.17 22.06
N HIS A 138 17.36 6.13 22.69
CA HIS A 138 17.03 6.12 24.11
C HIS A 138 15.62 5.60 24.32
N CYS A 139 15.45 4.69 25.25
CA CYS A 139 14.17 4.15 25.65
C CYS A 139 13.70 4.75 26.98
N SER A 140 12.39 4.95 27.13
CA SER A 140 11.79 5.62 28.29
C SER A 140 12.06 4.93 29.64
N MET A 141 12.32 3.62 29.65
CA MET A 141 12.75 2.90 30.86
C MET A 141 14.27 3.08 31.17
N GLY A 142 14.95 4.01 30.47
CA GLY A 142 16.34 4.40 30.74
C GLY A 142 17.41 3.59 30.02
N GLY A 143 17.01 2.75 29.04
CA GLY A 143 17.96 1.98 28.24
C GLY A 143 18.48 2.76 27.04
N GLU A 144 19.81 2.75 26.81
CA GLU A 144 20.44 3.15 25.56
C GLU A 144 20.72 1.91 24.73
N ILE A 145 20.26 1.91 23.48
CA ILE A 145 20.46 0.80 22.54
C ILE A 145 21.18 1.34 21.31
N TYR A 146 22.34 0.79 21.03
CA TYR A 146 23.23 1.25 19.97
C TYR A 146 23.05 0.45 18.69
N SER A 147 23.04 1.15 17.54
CA SER A 147 23.02 0.56 16.21
C SER A 147 23.68 1.48 15.20
N LYS A 148 23.97 0.94 14.02
CA LYS A 148 24.50 1.71 12.89
C LYS A 148 23.38 2.36 12.05
N THR A 149 22.16 1.81 12.09
CA THR A 149 20.99 2.34 11.38
C THR A 149 19.76 2.31 12.28
N VAL A 150 18.87 3.30 12.09
CA VAL A 150 17.57 3.38 12.76
C VAL A 150 16.48 3.66 11.73
N ILE A 151 15.37 2.92 11.79
CA ILE A 151 14.21 3.12 10.94
C ILE A 151 13.04 3.57 11.82
N LEU A 152 12.56 4.81 11.63
CA LEU A 152 11.40 5.36 12.33
C LEU A 152 10.11 5.02 11.59
N THR A 153 9.17 4.37 12.31
CA THR A 153 7.89 3.92 11.76
C THR A 153 6.71 4.24 12.70
N ASN A 154 6.73 5.39 13.35
CA ASN A 154 5.89 5.74 14.51
C ASN A 154 4.38 5.85 14.23
N GLY A 155 3.93 5.88 12.98
CA GLY A 155 2.50 5.89 12.62
C GLY A 155 1.76 7.13 13.17
N THR A 156 0.58 6.92 13.76
CA THR A 156 -0.25 7.98 14.37
C THR A 156 0.19 8.35 15.79
N PHE A 157 1.33 7.85 16.27
CA PHE A 157 1.73 7.97 17.67
C PHE A 157 2.55 9.22 17.98
N LEU A 158 3.28 9.80 16.98
CA LEU A 158 4.09 11.01 17.19
C LEU A 158 3.20 12.18 17.59
N ASN A 159 3.32 12.60 18.86
CA ASN A 159 2.50 13.64 19.48
C ASN A 159 1.00 13.45 19.19
N GLY A 160 0.57 12.19 19.15
CA GLY A 160 -0.78 11.79 18.80
C GLY A 160 -1.81 12.38 19.75
N ARG A 161 -2.90 12.94 19.20
CA ARG A 161 -4.01 13.52 19.95
C ARG A 161 -5.35 13.07 19.38
N ILE A 162 -6.17 12.46 20.21
CA ILE A 162 -7.48 11.94 19.88
C ILE A 162 -8.55 12.97 20.20
N PHE A 163 -9.57 13.08 19.32
CA PHE A 163 -10.67 14.03 19.45
C PHE A 163 -12.03 13.34 19.29
N ILE A 164 -12.94 13.61 20.22
CA ILE A 164 -14.36 13.20 20.20
C ILE A 164 -15.20 14.38 20.65
N GLY A 165 -15.85 15.06 19.74
CA GLY A 165 -16.56 16.32 20.02
C GLY A 165 -15.61 17.32 20.67
N GLU A 166 -16.02 17.86 21.80
CA GLU A 166 -15.25 18.85 22.55
C GLU A 166 -14.12 18.23 23.40
N LYS A 167 -14.09 16.89 23.57
CA LYS A 167 -13.08 16.18 24.35
C LYS A 167 -11.84 15.94 23.51
N SER A 168 -10.66 16.04 24.13
CA SER A 168 -9.41 15.60 23.51
C SER A 168 -8.44 15.08 24.56
N PHE A 169 -7.65 14.09 24.17
CA PHE A 169 -6.64 13.47 25.04
C PHE A 169 -5.46 12.98 24.20
N THR A 170 -4.29 12.84 24.83
CA THR A 170 -3.09 12.31 24.17
C THR A 170 -3.25 10.81 23.90
N GLY A 171 -2.80 10.35 22.75
CA GLY A 171 -2.81 8.94 22.39
C GLY A 171 -2.57 8.74 20.90
N GLY A 172 -1.92 7.66 20.53
CA GLY A 172 -1.72 7.26 19.13
C GLY A 172 -2.86 6.42 18.59
N ARG A 173 -3.58 5.74 19.48
CA ARG A 173 -4.80 4.97 19.27
C ARG A 173 -5.59 4.98 20.57
N ILE A 174 -6.91 4.71 20.51
CA ILE A 174 -7.72 4.70 21.72
C ILE A 174 -7.14 3.72 22.74
N SER A 175 -6.99 4.17 23.98
CA SER A 175 -6.38 3.46 25.10
C SER A 175 -4.89 3.15 24.97
N GLU A 176 -4.18 3.79 24.02
CA GLU A 176 -2.72 3.67 23.87
C GLU A 176 -2.06 5.05 23.90
N SER A 177 -0.94 5.16 24.61
CA SER A 177 -0.20 6.41 24.80
C SER A 177 0.35 6.97 23.50
N ALA A 178 0.56 8.27 23.43
CA ALA A 178 1.32 8.91 22.35
C ALA A 178 2.83 8.70 22.54
N SER A 179 3.59 8.79 21.46
CA SER A 179 5.05 8.89 21.45
C SER A 179 5.46 10.36 21.43
N THR A 180 6.26 10.79 22.39
CA THR A 180 6.71 12.19 22.56
C THR A 180 8.23 12.24 22.63
N GLY A 181 8.83 13.39 22.33
CA GLY A 181 10.28 13.63 22.40
C GLY A 181 10.99 13.54 21.04
N ILE A 182 10.67 12.56 20.21
CA ILE A 182 11.30 12.36 18.88
C ILE A 182 11.06 13.57 17.95
N THR A 183 9.83 14.08 17.88
CA THR A 183 9.52 15.22 17.00
C THR A 183 10.30 16.46 17.42
N GLU A 184 10.32 16.78 18.71
CA GLU A 184 11.01 17.92 19.26
C GLU A 184 12.52 17.83 19.00
N GLN A 185 13.10 16.65 19.17
CA GLN A 185 14.51 16.43 18.87
C GLN A 185 14.81 16.60 17.37
N LEU A 186 14.04 15.97 16.49
CA LEU A 186 14.24 16.08 15.04
C LEU A 186 14.10 17.54 14.56
N VAL A 187 13.13 18.28 15.09
CA VAL A 187 12.99 19.72 14.81
C VAL A 187 14.21 20.51 15.28
N SER A 188 14.75 20.20 16.47
CA SER A 188 15.98 20.84 16.96
C SER A 188 17.20 20.51 16.08
N LEU A 189 17.21 19.37 15.42
CA LEU A 189 18.21 18.95 14.43
C LEU A 189 17.94 19.52 13.03
N GLY A 190 16.93 20.39 12.91
CA GLY A 190 16.61 21.14 11.71
C GLY A 190 15.65 20.46 10.74
N PHE A 191 14.97 19.37 11.13
CA PHE A 191 13.90 18.79 10.31
C PHE A 191 12.65 19.67 10.33
N GLU A 192 11.96 19.73 9.21
CA GLU A 192 10.62 20.32 9.12
C GLU A 192 9.60 19.27 9.56
N ALA A 193 8.67 19.64 10.42
CA ALA A 193 7.55 18.79 10.84
C ALA A 193 6.22 19.54 10.67
N ASP A 194 5.14 18.84 10.43
CA ASP A 194 3.79 19.38 10.35
C ASP A 194 2.78 18.33 10.87
N ARG A 195 1.50 18.65 10.86
CA ARG A 195 0.47 17.78 11.41
C ARG A 195 -0.50 17.28 10.35
N MET A 196 -0.83 15.99 10.45
CA MET A 196 -1.88 15.35 9.67
C MET A 196 -2.98 14.79 10.56
N LYS A 197 -4.13 14.57 9.98
CA LYS A 197 -5.30 14.01 10.67
C LYS A 197 -5.80 12.78 9.92
N THR A 198 -6.20 11.77 10.68
CA THR A 198 -7.04 10.68 10.18
C THR A 198 -8.20 10.42 11.15
N GLY A 199 -9.04 9.42 10.87
CA GLY A 199 -10.16 9.10 11.74
C GLY A 199 -10.63 7.68 11.55
N THR A 200 -11.44 7.21 12.49
CA THR A 200 -12.04 5.88 12.48
C THR A 200 -13.51 5.97 12.88
N PRO A 201 -14.40 5.13 12.33
CA PRO A 201 -15.79 5.06 12.77
C PRO A 201 -15.94 4.30 14.08
N MET A 202 -17.13 4.35 14.63
CA MET A 202 -17.53 3.54 15.78
C MET A 202 -17.41 2.04 15.48
N ARG A 203 -17.33 1.25 16.54
CA ARG A 203 -17.41 -0.21 16.49
C ARG A 203 -18.75 -0.64 17.01
N ILE A 204 -19.43 -1.53 16.29
CA ILE A 204 -20.82 -1.90 16.50
C ILE A 204 -20.90 -3.35 16.92
N ASP A 205 -21.80 -3.63 17.86
CA ASP A 205 -22.17 -5.00 18.24
C ASP A 205 -23.09 -5.59 17.17
N GLY A 206 -22.57 -6.49 16.35
CA GLY A 206 -23.30 -7.15 15.27
C GLY A 206 -24.55 -7.91 15.69
N ARG A 207 -24.64 -8.32 16.97
CA ARG A 207 -25.84 -8.96 17.52
C ARG A 207 -27.06 -8.00 17.62
N SER A 208 -26.78 -6.69 17.49
CA SER A 208 -27.77 -5.62 17.54
C SER A 208 -28.12 -5.02 16.18
N ILE A 209 -27.54 -5.57 15.09
CA ILE A 209 -27.81 -5.17 13.70
C ILE A 209 -28.86 -6.12 13.11
N ASP A 210 -29.85 -5.56 12.43
CA ASP A 210 -30.82 -6.34 11.64
C ASP A 210 -30.29 -6.48 10.20
N PHE A 211 -29.49 -7.53 9.96
CA PHE A 211 -28.88 -7.80 8.66
C PHE A 211 -29.92 -8.10 7.56
N SER A 212 -31.16 -8.48 7.91
CA SER A 212 -32.19 -8.74 6.90
C SER A 212 -32.61 -7.50 6.11
N LYS A 213 -32.33 -6.31 6.66
CA LYS A 213 -32.56 -5.01 6.03
C LYS A 213 -31.37 -4.51 5.20
N LEU A 214 -30.24 -5.20 5.23
CA LEU A 214 -29.00 -4.78 4.55
C LEU A 214 -28.76 -5.62 3.30
N SER A 215 -28.12 -5.02 2.30
CA SER A 215 -27.70 -5.75 1.10
C SER A 215 -26.43 -6.54 1.40
N GLU A 216 -26.46 -7.86 1.23
CA GLU A 216 -25.28 -8.70 1.38
C GLU A 216 -24.27 -8.45 0.26
N GLN A 217 -22.98 -8.40 0.62
CA GLN A 217 -21.87 -8.36 -0.30
C GLN A 217 -20.95 -9.56 -0.06
N ALA A 218 -21.21 -10.63 -0.79
CA ALA A 218 -20.40 -11.85 -0.74
C ALA A 218 -19.00 -11.65 -1.31
N GLY A 219 -18.09 -12.52 -0.94
CA GLY A 219 -16.77 -12.64 -1.58
C GLY A 219 -16.87 -13.29 -2.96
N ASP A 220 -15.78 -13.20 -3.72
CA ASP A 220 -15.66 -13.88 -5.00
C ASP A 220 -15.49 -15.39 -4.77
N GLU A 221 -16.05 -16.23 -5.65
CA GLU A 221 -15.91 -17.70 -5.56
C GLU A 221 -14.46 -18.11 -5.86
N ASP A 222 -13.82 -17.47 -6.85
CA ASP A 222 -12.41 -17.65 -7.17
C ASP A 222 -11.52 -16.81 -6.24
N VAL A 223 -10.96 -17.48 -5.24
CA VAL A 223 -10.06 -16.85 -4.26
C VAL A 223 -8.62 -17.02 -4.73
N THR A 224 -7.99 -15.95 -5.21
CA THR A 224 -6.59 -15.98 -5.67
C THR A 224 -5.59 -15.46 -4.64
N GLY A 225 -6.01 -14.60 -3.69
CA GLY A 225 -5.13 -14.02 -2.67
C GLY A 225 -4.08 -13.04 -3.21
N PHE A 226 -3.05 -12.79 -2.38
CA PHE A 226 -1.94 -11.89 -2.71
C PHE A 226 -0.63 -12.63 -2.99
N SER A 227 -0.30 -13.67 -2.22
CA SER A 227 0.97 -14.34 -2.37
C SER A 227 1.06 -15.10 -3.69
N PHE A 228 2.24 -15.05 -4.31
CA PHE A 228 2.59 -15.91 -5.45
C PHE A 228 2.97 -17.33 -5.02
N LEU A 229 3.16 -17.54 -3.72
CA LEU A 229 3.34 -18.87 -3.14
C LEU A 229 1.99 -19.55 -2.90
N GLU A 230 1.99 -20.87 -2.81
CA GLU A 230 0.79 -21.64 -2.48
C GLU A 230 0.48 -21.51 -0.98
N ILE A 231 -0.44 -20.63 -0.65
CA ILE A 231 -0.94 -20.41 0.72
C ILE A 231 -2.33 -21.03 0.85
N GLU A 232 -2.54 -21.82 1.90
CA GLU A 232 -3.87 -22.35 2.19
C GLU A 232 -4.84 -21.20 2.51
N LYS A 233 -5.97 -21.18 1.80
CA LYS A 233 -6.99 -20.15 1.90
C LYS A 233 -8.27 -20.71 2.54
N PRO A 234 -9.06 -19.86 3.24
CA PRO A 234 -10.28 -20.31 3.90
C PRO A 234 -11.31 -20.78 2.87
N LYS A 235 -11.92 -21.94 3.13
CA LYS A 235 -13.00 -22.52 2.30
C LYS A 235 -14.32 -21.79 2.46
N VAL A 236 -14.54 -21.14 3.60
CA VAL A 236 -15.79 -20.43 3.92
C VAL A 236 -15.47 -18.96 4.13
N GLN A 237 -16.13 -18.10 3.38
CA GLN A 237 -15.98 -16.65 3.47
C GLN A 237 -17.10 -16.03 4.31
N ARG A 238 -16.81 -14.89 4.95
CA ARG A 238 -17.76 -14.09 5.71
C ARG A 238 -18.12 -12.84 4.92
N SER A 239 -19.43 -12.66 4.63
CA SER A 239 -19.91 -11.54 3.83
C SER A 239 -19.80 -10.21 4.59
N CYS A 240 -19.51 -9.13 3.85
CA CYS A 240 -19.79 -7.77 4.25
C CYS A 240 -21.23 -7.41 3.88
N HIS A 241 -21.74 -6.27 4.39
CA HIS A 241 -23.07 -5.78 4.04
C HIS A 241 -22.98 -4.30 3.67
N ILE A 242 -23.98 -3.83 2.92
CA ILE A 242 -24.11 -2.45 2.49
C ILE A 242 -25.30 -1.82 3.20
N ALA A 243 -25.06 -0.64 3.77
CA ALA A 243 -26.07 0.23 4.34
C ALA A 243 -25.97 1.63 3.72
N TYR A 244 -26.95 2.47 3.98
CA TYR A 244 -26.98 3.84 3.48
C TYR A 244 -27.37 4.81 4.58
N THR A 245 -26.75 5.99 4.60
CA THR A 245 -27.29 7.13 5.36
C THR A 245 -28.55 7.66 4.69
N SER A 246 -29.29 8.49 5.40
CA SER A 246 -30.45 9.20 4.88
C SER A 246 -30.36 10.69 5.23
N LYS A 247 -31.25 11.49 4.68
CA LYS A 247 -31.36 12.91 5.01
C LYS A 247 -31.57 13.13 6.51
N GLU A 248 -32.42 12.31 7.17
CA GLU A 248 -32.62 12.34 8.62
C GLU A 248 -31.30 12.12 9.38
N VAL A 249 -30.49 11.13 8.95
CA VAL A 249 -29.16 10.88 9.52
C VAL A 249 -28.25 12.11 9.36
N HIS A 250 -28.26 12.74 8.17
CA HIS A 250 -27.46 13.93 7.90
C HIS A 250 -27.91 15.12 8.78
N ASP A 251 -29.22 15.34 8.96
CA ASP A 251 -29.75 16.42 9.79
C ASP A 251 -29.35 16.26 11.26
N ILE A 252 -29.37 15.03 11.78
CA ILE A 252 -28.86 14.73 13.14
C ILE A 252 -27.38 15.02 13.25
N LEU A 253 -26.57 14.57 12.29
CA LEU A 253 -25.10 14.82 12.32
C LEU A 253 -24.78 16.32 12.27
N ARG A 254 -25.53 17.12 11.50
CA ARG A 254 -25.38 18.59 11.44
C ARG A 254 -25.58 19.26 12.78
N THR A 255 -26.42 18.72 13.66
CA THR A 255 -26.61 19.28 15.01
C THR A 255 -25.36 19.27 15.88
N GLY A 256 -24.37 18.46 15.49
CA GLY A 256 -23.07 18.35 16.16
C GLY A 256 -21.94 19.21 15.58
N PHE A 257 -22.17 19.91 14.46
CA PHE A 257 -21.10 20.61 13.73
C PHE A 257 -20.45 21.73 14.54
N GLU A 258 -21.20 22.46 15.36
CA GLU A 258 -20.65 23.48 16.26
C GLU A 258 -19.70 22.91 17.32
N LYS A 259 -19.79 21.62 17.62
CA LYS A 259 -18.93 20.89 18.55
C LYS A 259 -17.90 20.01 17.86
N SER A 260 -17.87 20.03 16.53
CA SER A 260 -16.88 19.26 15.75
C SER A 260 -15.50 19.87 15.90
N PRO A 261 -14.49 19.10 16.33
CA PRO A 261 -13.10 19.59 16.41
C PRO A 261 -12.53 19.96 15.04
N LEU A 262 -13.11 19.43 13.97
CA LEU A 262 -12.76 19.74 12.59
C LEU A 262 -13.26 21.14 12.18
N PHE A 263 -14.56 21.44 12.40
CA PHE A 263 -15.17 22.70 11.99
C PHE A 263 -14.87 23.86 12.94
N THR A 264 -14.55 23.57 14.18
CA THR A 264 -14.13 24.60 15.15
C THR A 264 -12.64 24.95 15.08
N GLY A 265 -11.87 24.32 14.16
CA GLY A 265 -10.45 24.58 13.99
C GLY A 265 -9.54 24.07 15.15
N ARG A 266 -10.07 23.19 16.00
CA ARG A 266 -9.29 22.56 17.08
C ARG A 266 -8.31 21.51 16.53
N ILE A 267 -8.68 20.84 15.44
CA ILE A 267 -7.78 20.02 14.60
C ILE A 267 -7.18 20.97 13.57
N LYS A 268 -5.85 21.05 13.54
CA LYS A 268 -5.07 21.84 12.58
C LYS A 268 -4.60 21.00 11.40
N GLY A 269 -4.40 19.71 11.62
CA GLY A 269 -3.92 18.77 10.62
C GLY A 269 -4.93 18.54 9.49
N ILE A 270 -4.42 18.46 8.26
CA ILE A 270 -5.22 18.19 7.07
C ILE A 270 -5.60 16.70 7.03
N GLY A 271 -6.85 16.41 6.75
CA GLY A 271 -7.38 15.05 6.62
C GLY A 271 -7.28 14.48 5.19
N PRO A 272 -7.34 13.16 5.03
CA PRO A 272 -7.25 12.53 3.72
C PRO A 272 -8.46 12.84 2.85
N ARG A 273 -8.22 13.33 1.63
CA ARG A 273 -9.25 13.71 0.65
C ARG A 273 -10.20 12.56 0.29
N TYR A 274 -9.69 11.33 0.24
CA TYR A 274 -10.43 10.16 -0.25
C TYR A 274 -10.97 9.25 0.85
N CYS A 275 -10.79 9.61 2.12
CA CYS A 275 -11.44 8.99 3.26
C CYS A 275 -11.93 10.11 4.21
N PRO A 276 -12.80 11.02 3.70
CA PRO A 276 -13.32 12.08 4.53
C PRO A 276 -14.18 11.50 5.65
N SER A 277 -14.26 12.21 6.76
CA SER A 277 -15.24 11.90 7.80
C SER A 277 -16.66 12.05 7.25
N ILE A 278 -17.66 11.49 7.94
CA ILE A 278 -19.04 11.61 7.49
C ILE A 278 -19.50 13.06 7.52
N GLU A 279 -19.05 13.84 8.50
CA GLU A 279 -19.31 15.28 8.57
C GLU A 279 -18.73 16.04 7.36
N ASP A 280 -17.53 15.72 6.91
CA ASP A 280 -16.94 16.29 5.69
C ASP A 280 -17.73 15.92 4.42
N LYS A 281 -18.24 14.68 4.35
CA LYS A 281 -19.05 14.24 3.20
C LYS A 281 -20.35 15.00 3.11
N ILE A 282 -21.03 15.17 4.25
CA ILE A 282 -22.31 15.88 4.32
C ILE A 282 -22.17 17.35 3.97
N GLU A 283 -21.04 17.98 4.31
CA GLU A 283 -20.75 19.37 3.99
C GLU A 283 -20.37 19.53 2.51
N ARG A 284 -19.40 18.72 2.03
CA ARG A 284 -18.88 18.83 0.65
C ARG A 284 -19.87 18.34 -0.42
N PHE A 285 -20.73 17.40 -0.07
CA PHE A 285 -21.73 16.80 -0.96
C PHE A 285 -23.13 16.99 -0.40
N ALA A 286 -23.48 18.23 -0.03
CA ALA A 286 -24.76 18.59 0.58
C ALA A 286 -25.98 18.31 -0.32
N ASP A 287 -25.76 18.16 -1.63
CA ASP A 287 -26.74 17.76 -2.64
C ASP A 287 -27.07 16.26 -2.63
N LYS A 288 -26.31 15.44 -1.90
CA LYS A 288 -26.54 13.99 -1.80
C LYS A 288 -27.43 13.67 -0.61
N ASP A 289 -28.56 13.02 -0.87
CA ASP A 289 -29.50 12.59 0.16
C ASP A 289 -29.03 11.37 0.96
N PHE A 290 -28.05 10.61 0.43
CA PHE A 290 -27.50 9.43 1.07
C PHE A 290 -26.01 9.19 0.72
N HIS A 291 -25.31 8.49 1.60
CA HIS A 291 -23.97 7.97 1.39
C HIS A 291 -23.94 6.48 1.67
N GLN A 292 -23.25 5.74 0.82
CA GLN A 292 -23.05 4.31 0.98
C GLN A 292 -22.08 4.03 2.13
N LEU A 293 -22.40 3.03 2.94
CA LEU A 293 -21.61 2.51 4.05
C LEU A 293 -21.36 1.02 3.85
N PHE A 294 -20.20 0.55 4.32
CA PHE A 294 -19.92 -0.88 4.34
C PHE A 294 -19.85 -1.37 5.78
N VAL A 295 -20.61 -2.41 6.07
CA VAL A 295 -20.68 -3.08 7.38
C VAL A 295 -19.75 -4.27 7.31
N GLU A 296 -18.55 -4.11 7.84
CA GLU A 296 -17.43 -5.03 7.67
C GLU A 296 -17.19 -5.81 8.99
N PRO A 297 -17.22 -7.15 8.99
CA PRO A 297 -16.85 -7.92 10.18
C PRO A 297 -15.37 -7.73 10.50
N GLU A 298 -15.04 -7.51 11.77
CA GLU A 298 -13.64 -7.33 12.20
C GLU A 298 -12.89 -8.64 12.45
N GLY A 299 -13.52 -9.78 12.22
CA GLY A 299 -12.90 -11.09 12.36
C GLY A 299 -13.86 -12.23 12.08
N ARG A 300 -13.35 -13.44 12.16
CA ARG A 300 -14.05 -14.68 11.82
C ARG A 300 -15.15 -15.01 12.82
N THR A 301 -14.88 -14.86 14.10
CA THR A 301 -15.74 -15.25 15.22
C THR A 301 -16.26 -14.08 16.05
N THR A 302 -15.62 -12.92 15.99
CA THR A 302 -16.04 -11.74 16.74
C THR A 302 -17.39 -11.21 16.29
N VAL A 303 -18.12 -10.62 17.22
CA VAL A 303 -19.37 -9.87 16.97
C VAL A 303 -19.12 -8.39 16.68
N GLU A 304 -17.86 -7.96 16.65
CA GLU A 304 -17.48 -6.58 16.37
C GLU A 304 -17.54 -6.29 14.87
N TYR A 305 -18.20 -5.19 14.50
CA TYR A 305 -18.30 -4.72 13.13
C TYR A 305 -17.76 -3.30 12.97
N TYR A 306 -17.07 -3.08 11.86
CA TYR A 306 -16.56 -1.79 11.40
C TYR A 306 -17.56 -1.14 10.42
N LEU A 307 -17.94 0.10 10.65
CA LEU A 307 -18.85 0.82 9.75
C LEU A 307 -18.06 1.74 8.80
N ASN A 308 -17.52 1.17 7.73
CA ASN A 308 -16.69 1.89 6.78
C ASN A 308 -17.52 2.98 6.06
N GLY A 309 -16.96 4.18 6.02
CA GLY A 309 -17.63 5.35 5.43
C GLY A 309 -18.34 6.24 6.44
N PHE A 310 -18.42 5.83 7.73
CA PHE A 310 -19.04 6.60 8.83
C PHE A 310 -18.02 7.07 9.88
N SER A 311 -16.77 7.30 9.47
CA SER A 311 -15.74 7.90 10.34
C SER A 311 -16.20 9.27 10.80
N SER A 312 -16.11 9.56 12.11
CA SER A 312 -16.61 10.81 12.69
C SER A 312 -15.80 11.23 13.91
N SER A 313 -15.68 12.53 14.10
CA SER A 313 -15.15 13.15 15.32
C SER A 313 -16.20 13.92 16.12
N LEU A 314 -17.47 13.84 15.73
CA LEU A 314 -18.59 14.47 16.43
C LEU A 314 -18.75 13.92 17.86
N PRO A 315 -19.49 14.63 18.74
CA PRO A 315 -19.85 14.10 20.06
C PRO A 315 -20.47 12.71 20.00
N GLU A 316 -20.14 11.86 20.94
CA GLU A 316 -20.56 10.44 20.98
C GLU A 316 -22.07 10.23 20.94
N ASP A 317 -22.83 11.12 21.60
CA ASP A 317 -24.31 11.07 21.62
C ASP A 317 -24.92 11.39 20.25
N ILE A 318 -24.31 12.31 19.50
CA ILE A 318 -24.74 12.65 18.12
C ILE A 318 -24.41 11.49 17.18
N GLN A 319 -23.21 10.92 17.27
CA GLN A 319 -22.82 9.74 16.49
C GLN A 319 -23.82 8.59 16.73
N TYR A 320 -24.17 8.33 17.99
CA TYR A 320 -25.06 7.24 18.38
C TYR A 320 -26.51 7.49 17.93
N LYS A 321 -27.03 8.72 18.08
CA LYS A 321 -28.37 9.10 17.60
C LYS A 321 -28.48 8.93 16.08
N ALA A 322 -27.47 9.39 15.34
CA ALA A 322 -27.42 9.27 13.88
C ALA A 322 -27.33 7.80 13.43
N LEU A 323 -26.49 6.97 14.07
CA LEU A 323 -26.38 5.55 13.77
C LEU A 323 -27.75 4.85 13.85
N ARG A 324 -28.52 5.12 14.88
CA ARG A 324 -29.82 4.46 15.12
C ARG A 324 -30.94 4.92 14.18
N ARG A 325 -30.67 5.83 13.25
CA ARG A 325 -31.56 6.22 12.13
C ARG A 325 -31.14 5.62 10.80
N ILE A 326 -30.09 4.82 10.77
CA ILE A 326 -29.72 4.02 9.62
C ILE A 326 -30.59 2.75 9.65
N GLU A 327 -31.15 2.39 8.50
CA GLU A 327 -31.95 1.17 8.35
C GLU A 327 -31.14 -0.07 8.76
N GLY A 328 -31.72 -0.93 9.60
CA GLY A 328 -31.06 -2.10 10.19
C GLY A 328 -30.25 -1.81 11.47
N PHE A 329 -30.10 -0.52 11.87
CA PHE A 329 -29.35 -0.13 13.06
C PHE A 329 -30.22 0.50 14.16
N GLU A 330 -31.52 0.39 14.09
CA GLU A 330 -32.46 0.99 15.02
C GLU A 330 -32.22 0.59 16.48
N ASN A 331 -31.75 -0.64 16.69
CA ASN A 331 -31.42 -1.20 18.00
C ASN A 331 -29.90 -1.32 18.24
N ALA A 332 -29.08 -0.70 17.38
CA ALA A 332 -27.64 -0.84 17.43
C ALA A 332 -27.04 -0.46 18.79
N LYS A 333 -26.07 -1.26 19.24
CA LYS A 333 -25.20 -1.00 20.38
C LYS A 333 -23.77 -0.80 19.87
N ILE A 334 -23.03 0.07 20.51
CA ILE A 334 -21.63 0.35 20.15
C ILE A 334 -20.68 -0.09 21.25
N PHE A 335 -19.51 -0.61 20.87
CA PHE A 335 -18.43 -0.90 21.81
C PHE A 335 -17.59 0.35 22.10
N ARG A 336 -17.41 1.22 21.11
CA ARG A 336 -16.68 2.51 21.23
C ARG A 336 -17.11 3.49 20.13
N PRO A 337 -17.06 4.79 20.40
CA PRO A 337 -17.37 5.83 19.40
C PRO A 337 -16.28 5.91 18.32
N GLY A 338 -16.62 6.56 17.21
CA GLY A 338 -15.66 7.08 16.24
C GLY A 338 -14.85 8.24 16.83
N TYR A 339 -13.65 8.43 16.30
CA TYR A 339 -12.79 9.54 16.71
C TYR A 339 -11.88 10.00 15.56
N ALA A 340 -11.44 11.25 15.65
CA ALA A 340 -10.32 11.72 14.85
C ALA A 340 -9.03 11.63 15.67
N ILE A 341 -7.91 11.41 14.96
CA ILE A 341 -6.58 11.50 15.53
C ILE A 341 -5.73 12.44 14.69
N GLU A 342 -5.02 13.35 15.36
CA GLU A 342 -4.04 14.25 14.80
C GLU A 342 -2.66 13.85 15.30
N TYR A 343 -1.66 13.85 14.41
CA TYR A 343 -0.31 13.36 14.70
C TYR A 343 0.71 14.11 13.85
N ASP A 344 1.98 14.09 14.30
CA ASP A 344 3.07 14.71 13.56
C ASP A 344 3.55 13.83 12.40
N PHE A 345 3.97 14.49 11.32
CA PHE A 345 4.65 13.87 10.19
C PHE A 345 5.79 14.78 9.72
N PHE A 346 6.69 14.24 8.94
CA PHE A 346 7.81 14.96 8.36
C PHE A 346 7.63 15.00 6.84
N PRO A 347 7.60 16.20 6.20
CA PRO A 347 7.54 16.32 4.75
C PRO A 347 8.62 15.46 4.07
N PRO A 348 8.23 14.52 3.18
CA PRO A 348 9.15 13.49 2.67
C PRO A 348 10.21 14.01 1.67
N ASN A 349 10.13 15.27 1.25
CA ASN A 349 11.19 15.93 0.48
C ASN A 349 12.50 16.13 1.27
N GLN A 350 12.56 15.71 2.53
CA GLN A 350 13.75 15.66 3.37
C GLN A 350 14.48 14.31 3.31
N LEU A 351 13.99 13.39 2.44
CA LEU A 351 14.52 12.06 2.27
C LEU A 351 15.09 11.86 0.87
N TYR A 352 16.07 10.96 0.77
CA TYR A 352 16.46 10.35 -0.50
C TYR A 352 15.41 9.31 -0.93
N HIS A 353 15.45 8.89 -2.19
CA HIS A 353 14.58 7.81 -2.70
C HIS A 353 14.82 6.45 -2.01
N SER A 354 15.95 6.30 -1.31
CA SER A 354 16.23 5.18 -0.41
C SER A 354 15.43 5.23 0.90
N LEU A 355 14.71 6.32 1.17
CA LEU A 355 14.04 6.68 2.43
C LEU A 355 15.01 7.06 3.57
N GLU A 356 16.30 7.17 3.31
CA GLU A 356 17.29 7.74 4.22
C GLU A 356 17.09 9.27 4.30
N THR A 357 17.32 9.85 5.47
CA THR A 357 17.21 11.30 5.66
C THR A 357 18.41 12.05 5.07
N HIS A 358 18.20 13.28 4.55
CA HIS A 358 19.28 14.13 4.04
C HIS A 358 20.25 14.63 5.14
N LYS A 359 19.79 14.67 6.41
CA LYS A 359 20.50 15.36 7.50
C LYS A 359 21.24 14.42 8.42
N ILE A 360 20.75 13.21 8.60
CA ILE A 360 21.33 12.24 9.52
C ILE A 360 21.53 10.94 8.75
N HIS A 361 22.79 10.57 8.57
CA HIS A 361 23.17 9.34 7.89
C HIS A 361 22.80 8.10 8.70
N GLY A 362 22.29 7.08 8.02
CA GLY A 362 21.81 5.83 8.63
C GLY A 362 20.44 5.95 9.31
N LEU A 363 19.78 7.12 9.25
CA LEU A 363 18.41 7.32 9.74
C LEU A 363 17.41 7.26 8.59
N PHE A 364 16.43 6.35 8.69
CA PHE A 364 15.38 6.12 7.68
C PHE A 364 14.00 6.42 8.25
N PHE A 365 13.11 6.95 7.41
CA PHE A 365 11.69 7.13 7.75
C PHE A 365 10.82 6.26 6.84
N ALA A 366 9.84 5.56 7.42
CA ALA A 366 8.94 4.73 6.64
C ALA A 366 7.49 4.75 7.17
N GLY A 367 6.54 4.81 6.25
CA GLY A 367 5.12 4.76 6.55
C GLY A 367 4.52 6.12 6.83
N GLN A 368 3.67 6.19 7.83
CA GLN A 368 2.82 7.35 8.11
C GLN A 368 3.60 8.60 8.56
N ILE A 369 4.79 8.42 9.10
CA ILE A 369 5.74 9.50 9.41
C ILE A 369 6.10 10.35 8.17
N ASN A 370 5.98 9.76 6.96
CA ASN A 370 6.19 10.42 5.67
C ASN A 370 4.89 11.00 5.07
N GLY A 371 3.82 11.12 5.86
CA GLY A 371 2.55 11.70 5.42
C GLY A 371 1.70 10.77 4.55
N THR A 372 1.90 9.46 4.58
CA THR A 372 1.02 8.49 3.91
C THR A 372 -0.11 8.03 4.83
N THR A 373 -1.21 7.54 4.24
CA THR A 373 -2.27 6.84 4.97
C THR A 373 -2.66 5.55 4.26
N GLY A 374 -2.44 4.43 4.94
CA GLY A 374 -2.78 3.08 4.46
C GLY A 374 -1.74 2.07 4.89
N TYR A 375 -2.20 0.84 5.13
CA TYR A 375 -1.36 -0.25 5.60
C TYR A 375 -0.33 -0.66 4.55
N GLU A 376 -0.75 -0.71 3.28
CA GLU A 376 0.04 -1.12 2.14
C GLU A 376 1.12 -0.09 1.81
N GLU A 377 0.76 1.20 1.86
CA GLU A 377 1.72 2.29 1.67
C GLU A 377 2.77 2.29 2.79
N ALA A 378 2.37 1.96 4.02
CA ALA A 378 3.29 1.87 5.14
C ALA A 378 4.20 0.64 5.02
N ALA A 379 3.64 -0.53 4.72
CA ALA A 379 4.37 -1.78 4.57
C ALA A 379 5.44 -1.70 3.45
N SER A 380 5.06 -1.14 2.29
CA SER A 380 5.99 -0.99 1.16
C SER A 380 7.16 -0.05 1.46
N GLN A 381 6.92 1.05 2.18
CA GLN A 381 8.00 1.93 2.63
C GLN A 381 8.88 1.23 3.67
N GLY A 382 8.27 0.47 4.61
CA GLY A 382 9.00 -0.32 5.59
C GLY A 382 9.93 -1.33 4.93
N LEU A 383 9.40 -2.09 3.96
CA LEU A 383 10.18 -3.04 3.17
C LEU A 383 11.40 -2.38 2.51
N MET A 384 11.18 -1.27 1.80
CA MET A 384 12.25 -0.54 1.11
C MET A 384 13.26 0.08 2.07
N ALA A 385 12.81 0.59 3.22
CA ALA A 385 13.72 1.11 4.25
C ALA A 385 14.58 0.00 4.87
N GLY A 386 14.01 -1.19 5.12
CA GLY A 386 14.75 -2.36 5.60
C GLY A 386 15.81 -2.83 4.60
N ILE A 387 15.45 -2.92 3.31
CA ILE A 387 16.37 -3.25 2.22
C ILE A 387 17.50 -2.22 2.13
N ASN A 388 17.19 -0.94 2.15
CA ASN A 388 18.18 0.12 1.99
C ASN A 388 19.04 0.34 3.25
N ALA A 389 18.52 0.04 4.45
CA ALA A 389 19.33 -0.01 5.66
C ALA A 389 20.39 -1.12 5.58
N HIS A 390 20.04 -2.30 5.03
CA HIS A 390 21.02 -3.34 4.72
C HIS A 390 22.07 -2.84 3.71
N GLY A 391 21.64 -2.21 2.62
CA GLY A 391 22.57 -1.64 1.63
C GLY A 391 23.54 -0.64 2.25
N TYR A 392 23.05 0.27 3.10
CA TYR A 392 23.86 1.24 3.83
C TYR A 392 24.94 0.56 4.71
N LEU A 393 24.58 -0.51 5.41
CA LEU A 393 25.48 -1.25 6.30
C LEU A 393 26.62 -1.96 5.57
N HIS A 394 26.40 -2.31 4.31
CA HIS A 394 27.32 -3.08 3.49
C HIS A 394 27.95 -2.27 2.35
N ASP A 395 27.82 -0.94 2.39
CA ASP A 395 28.33 -0.01 1.37
C ASP A 395 27.88 -0.37 -0.07
N LEU A 396 26.60 -0.85 -0.20
CA LEU A 396 25.98 -1.20 -1.47
C LEU A 396 25.19 0.01 -2.01
N GLU A 397 25.05 0.06 -3.34
CA GLU A 397 24.17 1.04 -3.97
C GLU A 397 22.71 0.88 -3.50
N PRO A 398 21.99 1.97 -3.25
CA PRO A 398 20.59 1.91 -2.83
C PRO A 398 19.70 1.19 -3.85
N VAL A 399 18.85 0.32 -3.37
CA VAL A 399 17.81 -0.33 -4.17
C VAL A 399 16.67 0.66 -4.39
N LEU A 400 16.53 1.13 -5.62
CA LEU A 400 15.48 2.05 -6.04
C LEU A 400 14.57 1.36 -7.06
N LEU A 401 13.26 1.53 -6.89
CA LEU A 401 12.27 1.06 -7.85
C LEU A 401 11.80 2.25 -8.70
N ARG A 402 11.83 2.08 -10.03
CA ARG A 402 11.35 3.11 -10.95
C ARG A 402 9.83 3.09 -11.06
N ARG A 403 9.28 4.18 -11.59
CA ARG A 403 7.83 4.35 -11.80
C ARG A 403 7.24 3.38 -12.84
N ASP A 404 8.05 2.86 -13.75
CA ASP A 404 7.68 1.83 -14.74
C ASP A 404 7.91 0.40 -14.26
N GLU A 405 8.58 0.23 -13.11
CA GLU A 405 8.85 -1.08 -12.51
C GLU A 405 7.84 -1.46 -11.42
N ALA A 406 7.37 -0.49 -10.62
CA ALA A 406 6.52 -0.79 -9.48
C ALA A 406 5.63 0.38 -9.05
N TYR A 407 4.43 0.08 -8.52
CA TYR A 407 3.63 1.05 -7.75
C TYR A 407 4.36 1.55 -6.51
N ILE A 408 5.21 0.72 -5.89
CA ILE A 408 6.11 1.14 -4.81
C ILE A 408 7.05 2.25 -5.30
N GLY A 409 7.59 2.12 -6.51
CA GLY A 409 8.40 3.17 -7.14
C GLY A 409 7.61 4.46 -7.39
N VAL A 410 6.37 4.35 -7.89
CA VAL A 410 5.46 5.50 -8.05
C VAL A 410 5.19 6.17 -6.71
N LEU A 411 4.93 5.39 -5.65
CA LEU A 411 4.67 5.88 -4.30
C LEU A 411 5.85 6.71 -3.77
N ILE A 412 7.04 6.13 -3.75
CA ILE A 412 8.22 6.77 -3.19
C ILE A 412 8.61 8.01 -4.00
N ASP A 413 8.59 7.92 -5.32
CA ASP A 413 8.90 9.05 -6.18
C ASP A 413 7.91 10.21 -6.00
N ASP A 414 6.58 9.92 -5.92
CA ASP A 414 5.58 10.96 -5.65
C ASP A 414 5.80 11.65 -4.30
N LEU A 415 6.11 10.87 -3.24
CA LEU A 415 6.36 11.42 -1.90
C LEU A 415 7.53 12.40 -1.92
N ILE A 416 8.64 12.01 -2.52
CA ILE A 416 9.90 12.77 -2.45
C ILE A 416 9.89 13.96 -3.42
N THR A 417 9.42 13.76 -4.65
CA THR A 417 9.47 14.81 -5.70
C THR A 417 8.32 15.80 -5.60
N LYS A 418 7.12 15.37 -5.20
CA LYS A 418 5.92 16.22 -5.13
C LYS A 418 5.63 16.73 -3.72
N SER A 419 6.25 16.09 -2.70
CA SER A 419 5.89 16.26 -1.29
C SER A 419 4.41 15.97 -1.02
N VAL A 420 3.91 16.27 0.16
CA VAL A 420 2.52 15.99 0.55
C VAL A 420 1.93 17.18 1.30
N ASP A 421 0.88 17.76 0.73
CA ASP A 421 0.08 18.80 1.38
C ASP A 421 -1.14 18.21 2.11
N GLU A 422 -1.53 16.98 1.77
CA GLU A 422 -2.60 16.18 2.37
C GLU A 422 -2.12 14.72 2.51
N PRO A 423 -2.70 13.91 3.41
CA PRO A 423 -2.30 12.51 3.56
C PRO A 423 -2.31 11.76 2.23
N TYR A 424 -1.12 11.33 1.79
CA TYR A 424 -0.95 10.64 0.51
C TYR A 424 -1.64 9.28 0.52
N ARG A 425 -2.28 8.97 -0.58
CA ARG A 425 -2.89 7.66 -0.83
C ARG A 425 -2.66 7.24 -2.28
N MET A 426 -2.32 5.96 -2.47
CA MET A 426 -2.11 5.42 -3.79
C MET A 426 -3.43 5.18 -4.53
N PHE A 427 -3.46 5.53 -5.81
CA PHE A 427 -4.53 5.26 -6.78
C PHE A 427 -3.95 4.83 -8.11
N THR A 428 -4.73 4.08 -8.89
CA THR A 428 -4.31 3.69 -10.24
C THR A 428 -4.04 4.87 -11.17
N SER A 429 -4.68 6.02 -10.92
CA SER A 429 -4.45 7.24 -11.70
C SER A 429 -3.09 7.90 -11.50
N ARG A 430 -2.35 7.50 -10.44
CA ARG A 430 -1.00 8.02 -10.19
C ARG A 430 0.08 7.30 -11.02
N ALA A 431 -0.21 6.08 -11.47
CA ALA A 431 0.69 5.31 -12.33
C ALA A 431 0.41 5.62 -13.80
N GLU A 432 1.46 5.96 -14.53
CA GLU A 432 1.45 6.22 -15.97
C GLU A 432 1.37 4.92 -16.78
N TYR A 433 2.07 3.87 -16.32
CA TYR A 433 2.28 2.61 -17.05
C TYR A 433 1.45 1.46 -16.48
N ARG A 434 0.11 1.61 -16.42
CA ARG A 434 -0.77 0.67 -15.69
C ARG A 434 -0.79 -0.73 -16.26
N ILE A 435 -0.65 -0.88 -17.60
CA ILE A 435 -0.63 -2.20 -18.22
C ILE A 435 0.69 -2.95 -17.95
N LEU A 436 1.77 -2.22 -17.68
CA LEU A 436 3.04 -2.81 -17.25
C LEU A 436 3.01 -3.19 -15.77
N LEU A 437 2.30 -2.40 -14.93
CA LEU A 437 2.27 -2.53 -13.47
C LEU A 437 1.05 -3.31 -12.96
N ARG A 438 0.65 -4.37 -13.66
CA ARG A 438 -0.48 -5.20 -13.24
C ARG A 438 -0.19 -5.95 -11.95
N GLN A 439 -1.26 -6.33 -11.22
CA GLN A 439 -1.14 -7.12 -10.00
C GLN A 439 -0.66 -8.57 -10.27
N ASP A 440 -1.04 -9.13 -11.44
CA ASP A 440 -0.77 -10.51 -11.84
C ASP A 440 0.69 -10.76 -12.24
N ASN A 441 1.41 -9.71 -12.69
CA ASN A 441 2.79 -9.79 -13.17
C ASN A 441 3.83 -9.18 -12.23
N ALA A 442 3.50 -8.89 -10.98
CA ALA A 442 4.46 -8.32 -10.04
C ALA A 442 5.66 -9.24 -9.80
N ASP A 443 5.44 -10.55 -9.81
CA ASP A 443 6.50 -11.56 -9.73
C ASP A 443 7.49 -11.48 -10.92
N ALA A 444 7.00 -11.28 -12.14
CA ALA A 444 7.85 -11.12 -13.32
C ALA A 444 8.71 -9.85 -13.29
N ARG A 445 8.25 -8.81 -12.60
CA ARG A 445 8.96 -7.55 -12.52
C ARG A 445 9.99 -7.51 -11.38
N LEU A 446 9.71 -8.21 -10.25
CA LEU A 446 10.38 -7.94 -8.99
C LEU A 446 11.00 -9.16 -8.30
N THR A 447 10.61 -10.42 -8.63
CA THR A 447 11.10 -11.58 -7.89
C THR A 447 12.59 -11.86 -8.13
N GLU A 448 13.09 -11.71 -9.36
CA GLU A 448 14.53 -11.84 -9.62
C GLU A 448 15.33 -10.76 -8.87
N LYS A 449 14.87 -9.51 -8.92
CA LYS A 449 15.47 -8.42 -8.15
C LYS A 449 15.45 -8.70 -6.64
N GLY A 450 14.32 -9.20 -6.11
CA GLY A 450 14.21 -9.61 -4.71
C GLY A 450 15.22 -10.71 -4.31
N TYR A 451 15.46 -11.65 -5.21
CA TYR A 451 16.44 -12.72 -5.01
C TYR A 451 17.88 -12.20 -5.10
N GLU A 452 18.19 -11.37 -6.08
CA GLU A 452 19.53 -10.78 -6.28
C GLU A 452 19.98 -9.93 -5.09
N ILE A 453 19.06 -9.21 -4.45
CA ILE A 453 19.35 -8.43 -3.23
C ILE A 453 19.37 -9.29 -1.96
N GLY A 454 19.06 -10.59 -2.06
CA GLY A 454 19.13 -11.53 -0.95
C GLY A 454 17.90 -11.57 -0.03
N LEU A 455 16.74 -11.00 -0.46
CA LEU A 455 15.52 -11.01 0.34
C LEU A 455 14.51 -12.08 -0.09
N ALA A 456 14.25 -12.24 -1.39
CA ALA A 456 13.38 -13.32 -1.87
C ALA A 456 14.11 -14.66 -1.83
N THR A 457 13.39 -15.73 -1.43
CA THR A 457 13.94 -17.07 -1.31
C THR A 457 14.13 -17.75 -2.67
N GLU A 458 15.00 -18.76 -2.73
CA GLU A 458 15.17 -19.62 -3.91
C GLU A 458 13.85 -20.33 -4.31
N GLU A 459 13.05 -20.73 -3.32
CA GLU A 459 11.72 -21.30 -3.56
C GLU A 459 10.84 -20.34 -4.36
N ARG A 460 10.81 -19.06 -3.98
CA ARG A 460 10.04 -18.00 -4.66
C ARG A 460 10.55 -17.78 -6.08
N LEU A 461 11.87 -17.72 -6.28
CA LEU A 461 12.49 -17.61 -7.59
C LEU A 461 12.15 -18.80 -8.49
N ASN A 462 12.21 -20.02 -7.96
CA ASN A 462 11.90 -21.23 -8.72
C ASN A 462 10.41 -21.30 -9.07
N HIS A 463 9.52 -20.87 -8.17
CA HIS A 463 8.08 -20.77 -8.44
C HIS A 463 7.81 -19.81 -9.59
N TYR A 464 8.40 -18.61 -9.56
CA TYR A 464 8.32 -17.62 -10.64
C TYR A 464 8.82 -18.21 -11.97
N LYS A 465 10.02 -18.77 -12.02
CA LYS A 465 10.60 -19.33 -13.25
C LYS A 465 9.74 -20.43 -13.86
N ASN A 466 9.28 -21.36 -13.04
CA ASN A 466 8.39 -22.44 -13.48
C ASN A 466 7.04 -21.93 -14.04
N LYS A 467 6.47 -20.88 -13.40
CA LYS A 467 5.25 -20.23 -13.89
C LYS A 467 5.46 -19.64 -15.29
N TYR A 468 6.51 -18.82 -15.45
CA TYR A 468 6.72 -18.08 -16.72
C TYR A 468 7.23 -18.95 -17.84
N GLU A 469 7.96 -20.04 -17.58
CA GLU A 469 8.25 -21.06 -18.58
C GLU A 469 6.95 -21.59 -19.22
N LYS A 470 5.98 -21.98 -18.38
CA LYS A 470 4.66 -22.48 -18.85
C LYS A 470 3.82 -21.41 -19.53
N VAL A 471 3.89 -20.15 -19.04
CA VAL A 471 3.20 -19.02 -19.70
C VAL A 471 3.75 -18.80 -21.10
N HIS A 472 5.07 -18.76 -21.28
CA HIS A 472 5.71 -18.58 -22.57
C HIS A 472 5.43 -19.74 -23.52
N GLU A 473 5.51 -21.00 -23.04
CA GLU A 473 5.11 -22.16 -23.85
C GLU A 473 3.66 -22.06 -24.36
N LEU A 474 2.73 -21.61 -23.50
CA LEU A 474 1.33 -21.44 -23.89
C LEU A 474 1.16 -20.30 -24.90
N VAL A 475 1.81 -19.16 -24.69
CA VAL A 475 1.79 -18.02 -25.62
C VAL A 475 2.35 -18.43 -26.98
N ASP A 476 3.47 -19.13 -27.02
CA ASP A 476 4.09 -19.61 -28.27
C ASP A 476 3.20 -20.63 -28.99
N PHE A 477 2.58 -21.53 -28.23
CA PHE A 477 1.58 -22.46 -28.80
C PHE A 477 0.41 -21.71 -29.45
N LEU A 478 -0.15 -20.70 -28.80
CA LEU A 478 -1.24 -19.88 -29.32
C LEU A 478 -0.83 -19.10 -30.58
N LYS A 479 0.39 -18.60 -30.65
CA LYS A 479 0.93 -17.82 -31.77
C LYS A 479 1.28 -18.69 -32.99
N THR A 480 1.65 -19.94 -32.77
CA THR A 480 2.11 -20.85 -33.86
C THR A 480 1.04 -21.82 -34.34
N THR A 481 0.06 -22.17 -33.50
CA THR A 481 -0.94 -23.18 -33.79
C THR A 481 -2.12 -22.60 -34.56
N ASN A 482 -2.46 -23.24 -35.69
CA ASN A 482 -3.67 -22.94 -36.44
C ASN A 482 -4.79 -23.93 -36.09
N VAL A 483 -6.00 -23.43 -35.93
CA VAL A 483 -7.21 -24.23 -35.73
C VAL A 483 -8.13 -24.16 -36.95
N SER A 484 -8.78 -25.27 -37.27
CA SER A 484 -9.73 -25.34 -38.39
C SER A 484 -11.12 -24.88 -37.94
N PRO A 485 -11.97 -24.43 -38.93
CA PRO A 485 -13.35 -23.99 -38.67
C PRO A 485 -14.18 -25.00 -37.87
N GLU A 486 -14.07 -26.28 -38.20
CA GLU A 486 -14.87 -27.35 -37.58
C GLU A 486 -14.61 -27.52 -36.09
N ARG A 487 -13.42 -27.12 -35.62
CA ARG A 487 -12.99 -27.29 -34.24
C ARG A 487 -13.33 -26.10 -33.32
N ILE A 488 -13.56 -24.90 -33.90
CA ILE A 488 -13.68 -23.68 -33.13
C ILE A 488 -14.96 -22.87 -33.38
N ASN A 489 -15.59 -23.04 -34.57
CA ASN A 489 -16.77 -22.24 -34.93
C ASN A 489 -17.94 -22.43 -33.97
N GLY A 490 -18.14 -23.63 -33.42
CA GLY A 490 -19.16 -23.85 -32.37
C GLY A 490 -18.99 -22.96 -31.17
N LEU A 491 -17.74 -22.75 -30.70
CA LEU A 491 -17.42 -21.78 -29.63
C LEU A 491 -17.70 -20.35 -30.10
N LEU A 492 -17.19 -19.96 -31.28
CA LEU A 492 -17.32 -18.60 -31.80
C LEU A 492 -18.79 -18.17 -31.95
N GLU A 493 -19.61 -19.03 -32.51
CA GLU A 493 -21.04 -18.81 -32.71
C GLU A 493 -21.79 -18.73 -31.37
N SER A 494 -21.45 -19.59 -30.39
CA SER A 494 -22.03 -19.55 -29.04
C SER A 494 -21.75 -18.25 -28.32
N LYS A 495 -20.66 -17.56 -28.68
CA LYS A 495 -20.26 -16.26 -28.14
C LYS A 495 -20.71 -15.06 -28.98
N GLY A 496 -21.52 -15.28 -29.99
CA GLY A 496 -22.03 -14.20 -30.84
C GLY A 496 -20.96 -13.54 -31.71
N THR A 497 -19.85 -14.22 -31.99
CA THR A 497 -18.79 -13.73 -32.88
C THR A 497 -18.77 -14.56 -34.19
N PRO A 498 -18.47 -13.94 -35.34
CA PRO A 498 -18.48 -14.68 -36.63
C PRO A 498 -17.51 -15.85 -36.61
N GLY A 499 -17.95 -16.99 -37.18
CA GLY A 499 -17.09 -18.14 -37.44
C GLY A 499 -15.94 -17.78 -38.39
N ILE A 500 -14.93 -18.65 -38.45
CA ILE A 500 -13.83 -18.54 -39.42
C ILE A 500 -14.09 -19.41 -40.63
N ALA A 501 -13.71 -18.95 -41.85
CA ALA A 501 -13.87 -19.70 -43.07
C ALA A 501 -12.65 -20.58 -43.39
N ASN A 502 -11.47 -20.18 -42.96
CA ASN A 502 -10.20 -20.85 -43.17
C ASN A 502 -9.46 -21.06 -41.84
N LYS A 503 -8.45 -21.94 -41.85
CA LYS A 503 -7.58 -22.12 -40.67
C LYS A 503 -7.00 -20.77 -40.23
N MET A 504 -7.07 -20.50 -38.91
CA MET A 504 -6.63 -19.25 -38.29
C MET A 504 -5.79 -19.56 -37.05
N ARG A 505 -4.80 -18.73 -36.73
CA ARG A 505 -4.00 -18.86 -35.51
C ARG A 505 -4.86 -18.66 -34.27
N LEU A 506 -4.63 -19.47 -33.25
CA LEU A 506 -5.35 -19.36 -31.97
C LEU A 506 -5.19 -17.96 -31.32
N ALA A 507 -3.99 -17.37 -31.40
CA ALA A 507 -3.75 -16.02 -30.91
C ALA A 507 -4.68 -14.98 -31.59
N GLN A 508 -4.92 -15.09 -32.92
CA GLN A 508 -5.82 -14.16 -33.61
C GLN A 508 -7.30 -14.35 -33.21
N ILE A 509 -7.68 -15.57 -32.86
CA ILE A 509 -9.02 -15.85 -32.33
C ILE A 509 -9.17 -15.28 -30.94
N LEU A 510 -8.16 -15.45 -30.08
CA LEU A 510 -8.16 -14.98 -28.72
C LEU A 510 -8.22 -13.44 -28.60
N THR A 511 -7.71 -12.69 -29.62
CA THR A 511 -7.83 -11.21 -29.60
C THR A 511 -9.27 -10.71 -29.77
N ARG A 512 -10.24 -11.57 -30.08
CA ARG A 512 -11.65 -11.17 -30.12
C ARG A 512 -12.18 -10.91 -28.71
N PRO A 513 -12.88 -9.78 -28.46
CA PRO A 513 -13.30 -9.39 -27.10
C PRO A 513 -14.18 -10.41 -26.38
N GLN A 514 -14.97 -11.19 -27.11
CA GLN A 514 -15.93 -12.16 -26.57
C GLN A 514 -15.31 -13.52 -26.23
N ILE A 515 -14.06 -13.76 -26.65
CA ILE A 515 -13.39 -15.07 -26.51
C ILE A 515 -12.38 -15.01 -25.37
N TYR A 516 -12.44 -15.97 -24.48
CA TYR A 516 -11.49 -16.14 -23.36
C TYR A 516 -10.68 -17.41 -23.53
N LEU A 517 -9.45 -17.43 -23.03
CA LEU A 517 -8.53 -18.56 -23.21
C LEU A 517 -9.01 -19.82 -22.53
N ASN A 518 -9.62 -19.72 -21.34
CA ASN A 518 -10.23 -20.86 -20.66
C ASN A 518 -11.32 -21.57 -21.50
N GLU A 519 -12.04 -20.84 -22.35
CA GLU A 519 -13.05 -21.39 -23.24
C GLU A 519 -12.41 -22.13 -24.42
N ILE A 520 -11.33 -21.57 -24.97
CA ILE A 520 -10.53 -22.25 -26.01
C ILE A 520 -9.94 -23.54 -25.43
N ILE A 521 -9.41 -23.51 -24.21
CA ILE A 521 -8.86 -24.68 -23.51
C ILE A 521 -9.93 -25.76 -23.35
N ASN A 522 -11.13 -25.41 -22.91
CA ASN A 522 -12.23 -26.36 -22.74
C ASN A 522 -12.76 -26.94 -24.07
N THR A 523 -12.53 -26.24 -25.17
CA THR A 523 -13.01 -26.64 -26.51
C THR A 523 -12.03 -27.57 -27.24
N LEU A 524 -10.73 -27.41 -26.99
CA LEU A 524 -9.68 -28.15 -27.71
C LEU A 524 -9.08 -29.23 -26.81
N ASP A 525 -9.28 -30.51 -27.17
CA ASP A 525 -8.87 -31.66 -26.34
C ASP A 525 -7.38 -31.66 -26.00
N GLU A 526 -6.50 -31.21 -26.89
CA GLU A 526 -5.05 -31.12 -26.65
C GLU A 526 -4.71 -30.10 -25.55
N LEU A 527 -5.47 -29.00 -25.44
CA LEU A 527 -5.30 -28.01 -24.38
C LEU A 527 -5.99 -28.45 -23.09
N LYS A 528 -7.20 -29.00 -23.20
CA LYS A 528 -7.96 -29.50 -22.05
C LYS A 528 -7.21 -30.57 -21.25
N ASN A 529 -6.52 -31.47 -21.97
CA ASN A 529 -5.73 -32.53 -21.34
C ASN A 529 -4.41 -32.00 -20.70
N ARG A 530 -3.93 -30.83 -21.15
CA ARG A 530 -2.67 -30.23 -20.68
C ARG A 530 -2.87 -29.24 -19.53
N TYR A 531 -3.99 -28.51 -19.51
CA TYR A 531 -4.28 -27.44 -18.57
C TYR A 531 -5.51 -27.74 -17.74
N ASP A 532 -5.31 -28.26 -16.52
CA ASP A 532 -6.37 -28.48 -15.55
C ASP A 532 -6.79 -27.16 -14.89
N LEU A 533 -7.90 -26.58 -15.35
CA LEU A 533 -8.44 -25.31 -14.84
C LEU A 533 -9.03 -25.40 -13.42
N SER A 534 -9.13 -26.59 -12.82
CA SER A 534 -9.48 -26.72 -11.40
C SER A 534 -8.34 -26.26 -10.50
N ASN A 535 -7.10 -26.35 -10.97
CA ASN A 535 -5.90 -25.93 -10.26
C ASN A 535 -5.67 -24.41 -10.38
N GLU A 536 -5.46 -23.73 -9.24
CA GLU A 536 -5.25 -22.27 -9.18
C GLU A 536 -3.98 -21.83 -9.93
N SER A 537 -2.87 -22.53 -9.76
CA SER A 537 -1.62 -22.21 -10.46
C SER A 537 -1.80 -22.26 -11.98
N THR A 538 -2.57 -23.25 -12.49
CA THR A 538 -2.90 -23.35 -13.92
C THR A 538 -3.79 -22.18 -14.36
N ARG A 539 -4.79 -21.79 -13.57
CA ARG A 539 -5.63 -20.61 -13.91
C ARG A 539 -4.80 -19.33 -14.00
N ASN A 540 -3.84 -19.11 -13.09
CA ASN A 540 -2.95 -17.96 -13.14
C ASN A 540 -2.06 -17.95 -14.39
N ILE A 541 -1.54 -19.11 -14.82
CA ILE A 541 -0.78 -19.25 -16.08
C ILE A 541 -1.65 -18.89 -17.28
N VAL A 542 -2.88 -19.40 -17.33
CA VAL A 542 -3.82 -19.17 -18.42
C VAL A 542 -4.24 -17.70 -18.47
N GLU A 543 -4.52 -17.07 -17.35
CA GLU A 543 -4.87 -15.65 -17.27
C GLU A 543 -3.72 -14.77 -17.77
N GLU A 544 -2.48 -15.01 -17.31
CA GLU A 544 -1.31 -14.26 -17.75
C GLU A 544 -1.07 -14.43 -19.26
N ALA A 545 -1.14 -15.65 -19.78
CA ALA A 545 -0.99 -15.92 -21.21
C ALA A 545 -2.07 -15.21 -22.05
N GLU A 546 -3.32 -15.20 -21.57
CA GLU A 546 -4.42 -14.46 -22.23
C GLU A 546 -4.12 -12.96 -22.30
N ILE A 547 -3.68 -12.37 -21.18
CA ILE A 547 -3.34 -10.94 -21.10
C ILE A 547 -2.18 -10.61 -22.04
N MET A 548 -1.12 -11.42 -22.03
CA MET A 548 0.04 -11.22 -22.92
C MET A 548 -0.36 -11.22 -24.39
N VAL A 549 -1.28 -12.09 -24.81
CA VAL A 549 -1.72 -12.16 -26.21
C VAL A 549 -2.71 -11.02 -26.56
N LYS A 550 -3.70 -10.78 -25.72
CA LYS A 550 -4.74 -9.76 -25.99
C LYS A 550 -4.23 -8.33 -25.94
N TYR A 551 -3.28 -8.06 -25.07
CA TYR A 551 -2.79 -6.69 -24.81
C TYR A 551 -1.37 -6.47 -25.33
N GLU A 552 -0.79 -7.37 -26.13
CA GLU A 552 0.57 -7.30 -26.67
C GLU A 552 0.91 -5.90 -27.21
N GLY A 553 0.10 -5.39 -28.14
CA GLY A 553 0.35 -4.08 -28.76
C GLY A 553 0.27 -2.88 -27.79
N TYR A 554 -0.54 -2.99 -26.71
CA TYR A 554 -0.59 -1.96 -25.66
C TYR A 554 0.63 -2.04 -24.75
N ILE A 555 1.05 -3.25 -24.38
CA ILE A 555 2.23 -3.52 -23.57
C ILE A 555 3.48 -3.00 -24.27
N ASP A 556 3.67 -3.32 -25.54
CA ASP A 556 4.81 -2.87 -26.32
C ASP A 556 4.87 -1.36 -26.44
N LYS A 557 3.73 -0.71 -26.70
CA LYS A 557 3.64 0.74 -26.80
C LYS A 557 3.96 1.44 -25.47
N GLU A 558 3.43 0.95 -24.33
CA GLU A 558 3.77 1.52 -23.02
C GLU A 558 5.25 1.31 -22.70
N ARG A 559 5.83 0.15 -23.05
CA ARG A 559 7.26 -0.12 -22.86
C ARG A 559 8.13 0.86 -23.66
N GLU A 560 7.81 1.09 -24.93
CA GLU A 560 8.53 2.09 -25.73
C GLU A 560 8.49 3.52 -25.14
N VAL A 561 7.35 3.90 -24.56
CA VAL A 561 7.20 5.20 -23.89
C VAL A 561 8.04 5.24 -22.61
N ALA A 562 7.98 4.17 -21.80
CA ALA A 562 8.78 4.05 -20.58
C ALA A 562 10.27 4.11 -20.87
N ASP A 563 10.76 3.37 -21.88
CA ASP A 563 12.17 3.37 -22.28
C ASP A 563 12.68 4.75 -22.72
N LYS A 564 11.83 5.54 -23.39
CA LYS A 564 12.17 6.91 -23.76
C LYS A 564 12.34 7.82 -22.56
N LEU A 565 11.48 7.69 -21.55
CA LEU A 565 11.54 8.49 -20.32
C LEU A 565 12.66 8.03 -19.39
N ASN A 566 12.98 6.73 -19.35
CA ASN A 566 14.08 6.17 -18.57
C ASN A 566 15.45 6.74 -18.97
N ARG A 567 15.63 7.22 -20.21
CA ARG A 567 16.85 7.92 -20.63
C ARG A 567 17.15 9.16 -19.79
N LEU A 568 16.13 9.81 -19.23
CA LEU A 568 16.31 10.93 -18.30
C LEU A 568 16.72 10.45 -16.90
N GLU A 569 16.35 9.24 -16.51
CA GLU A 569 16.78 8.62 -15.25
C GLU A 569 18.25 8.17 -15.29
N ASP A 570 18.78 7.90 -16.47
CA ASP A 570 20.20 7.55 -16.64
C ASP A 570 21.12 8.77 -16.50
N VAL A 571 20.59 9.99 -16.57
CA VAL A 571 21.35 11.23 -16.40
C VAL A 571 21.45 11.57 -14.92
N LYS A 572 22.55 11.18 -14.29
CA LYS A 572 22.82 11.44 -12.87
C LYS A 572 23.10 12.91 -12.59
N LEU A 573 22.58 13.39 -11.47
CA LEU A 573 22.83 14.72 -10.93
C LEU A 573 23.64 14.59 -9.64
N SER A 574 24.69 15.41 -9.51
CA SER A 574 25.46 15.44 -8.26
C SER A 574 24.60 15.98 -7.11
N PRO A 575 24.64 15.38 -5.91
CA PRO A 575 23.96 15.93 -4.72
C PRO A 575 24.38 17.36 -4.38
N ASN A 576 25.60 17.76 -4.81
CA ASN A 576 26.18 19.09 -4.60
C ASN A 576 26.10 19.95 -5.87
N PHE A 577 25.18 19.66 -6.79
CA PHE A 577 25.03 20.44 -8.03
C PHE A 577 24.57 21.87 -7.71
N ASP A 578 25.37 22.86 -8.17
CA ASP A 578 25.02 24.27 -7.97
C ASP A 578 24.03 24.77 -9.02
N TYR A 579 22.75 24.68 -8.73
CA TYR A 579 21.68 25.15 -9.60
C TYR A 579 21.66 26.69 -9.73
N TYR A 580 22.24 27.42 -8.77
CA TYR A 580 22.33 28.90 -8.85
C TYR A 580 23.35 29.40 -9.86
N SER A 581 24.33 28.57 -10.24
CA SER A 581 25.28 28.89 -11.30
C SER A 581 24.64 28.92 -12.70
N LEU A 582 23.47 28.30 -12.89
CA LEU A 582 22.77 28.24 -14.17
C LEU A 582 21.81 29.43 -14.34
N ASN A 583 22.29 30.52 -14.92
CA ASN A 583 21.51 31.76 -15.09
C ASN A 583 20.23 31.61 -15.94
N SER A 584 20.13 30.58 -16.77
CA SER A 584 18.97 30.28 -17.62
C SER A 584 17.85 29.51 -16.91
N LEU A 585 18.07 29.03 -15.69
CA LEU A 585 17.00 28.44 -14.87
C LEU A 585 16.14 29.54 -14.25
N THR A 586 14.84 29.24 -14.11
CA THR A 586 13.95 30.11 -13.35
C THR A 586 14.36 30.14 -11.86
N MET A 587 14.04 31.23 -11.14
CA MET A 587 14.36 31.31 -9.71
C MET A 587 13.65 30.19 -8.92
N GLU A 588 12.39 29.92 -9.24
CA GLU A 588 11.61 28.82 -8.66
C GLU A 588 12.31 27.46 -8.88
N ALA A 589 12.81 27.21 -10.10
CA ALA A 589 13.52 25.97 -10.40
C ALA A 589 14.80 25.83 -9.56
N ARG A 590 15.60 26.90 -9.42
CA ARG A 590 16.82 26.88 -8.59
C ARG A 590 16.53 26.56 -7.14
N GLU A 591 15.53 27.23 -6.55
CA GLU A 591 15.13 27.02 -5.15
C GLU A 591 14.63 25.57 -4.93
N LYS A 592 13.74 25.09 -5.79
CA LYS A 592 13.16 23.75 -5.68
C LYS A 592 14.19 22.64 -5.90
N LEU A 593 15.02 22.75 -6.95
CA LEU A 593 16.07 21.78 -7.22
C LEU A 593 17.11 21.72 -6.09
N THR A 594 17.47 22.86 -5.52
CA THR A 594 18.39 22.93 -4.37
C THR A 594 17.77 22.30 -3.10
N LYS A 595 16.46 22.49 -2.90
CA LYS A 595 15.73 21.92 -1.75
C LYS A 595 15.57 20.40 -1.88
N HIS A 596 15.14 19.92 -3.06
CA HIS A 596 14.79 18.51 -3.29
C HIS A 596 15.98 17.62 -3.61
N LYS A 597 17.11 18.18 -4.05
CA LYS A 597 18.35 17.46 -4.38
C LYS A 597 18.10 16.22 -5.25
N PRO A 598 17.44 16.34 -6.43
CA PRO A 598 17.16 15.18 -7.27
C PRO A 598 18.48 14.51 -7.70
N GLN A 599 18.49 13.18 -7.72
CA GLN A 599 19.65 12.37 -8.09
C GLN A 599 19.73 12.10 -9.59
N THR A 600 18.62 12.34 -10.33
CA THR A 600 18.55 12.16 -11.78
C THR A 600 17.81 13.33 -12.44
N LEU A 601 18.05 13.51 -13.74
CA LEU A 601 17.31 14.50 -14.54
C LEU A 601 15.82 14.14 -14.66
N GLY A 602 15.50 12.84 -14.65
CA GLY A 602 14.11 12.34 -14.61
C GLY A 602 13.40 12.75 -13.33
N GLN A 603 14.03 12.56 -12.16
CA GLN A 603 13.50 13.04 -10.88
C GLN A 603 13.30 14.56 -10.89
N ALA A 604 14.30 15.32 -11.38
CA ALA A 604 14.18 16.77 -11.50
C ALA A 604 12.96 17.19 -12.32
N SER A 605 12.66 16.48 -13.42
CA SER A 605 11.53 16.80 -14.31
C SER A 605 10.14 16.61 -13.67
N ARG A 606 10.07 15.83 -12.59
CA ARG A 606 8.80 15.53 -11.89
C ARG A 606 8.54 16.45 -10.69
N ILE A 607 9.52 17.25 -10.29
CA ILE A 607 9.34 18.24 -9.23
C ILE A 607 8.33 19.31 -9.69
N SER A 608 7.29 19.53 -8.90
CA SER A 608 6.26 20.53 -9.21
C SER A 608 6.87 21.94 -9.40
N GLY A 609 6.61 22.57 -10.54
CA GLY A 609 7.14 23.90 -10.91
C GLY A 609 8.46 23.88 -11.68
N ILE A 610 9.00 22.70 -12.00
CA ILE A 610 10.10 22.55 -12.95
C ILE A 610 9.52 22.38 -14.35
N SER A 611 9.93 23.25 -15.27
CA SER A 611 9.46 23.23 -16.66
C SER A 611 10.33 22.35 -17.56
N PRO A 612 9.82 21.88 -18.71
CA PRO A 612 10.66 21.21 -19.72
C PRO A 612 11.84 22.07 -20.20
N ALA A 613 11.70 23.40 -20.18
CA ALA A 613 12.79 24.32 -20.53
C ALA A 613 13.91 24.29 -19.49
N ASP A 614 13.56 24.25 -18.19
CA ASP A 614 14.56 24.13 -17.12
C ASP A 614 15.33 22.79 -17.23
N ILE A 615 14.64 21.69 -17.55
CA ILE A 615 15.26 20.38 -17.78
C ILE A 615 16.22 20.42 -18.99
N SER A 616 15.81 21.08 -20.06
CA SER A 616 16.68 21.25 -21.25
C SER A 616 17.95 22.06 -20.92
N VAL A 617 17.85 23.10 -20.09
CA VAL A 617 19.01 23.89 -19.64
C VAL A 617 20.00 23.00 -18.88
N ILE A 618 19.52 22.18 -17.95
CA ILE A 618 20.37 21.25 -17.18
C ILE A 618 21.00 20.21 -18.11
N ALA A 619 20.21 19.60 -19.01
CA ALA A 619 20.69 18.60 -19.95
C ALA A 619 21.81 19.14 -20.84
N VAL A 620 21.64 20.33 -21.42
CA VAL A 620 22.67 21.00 -22.24
C VAL A 620 23.94 21.31 -21.43
N PHE A 621 23.79 21.75 -20.17
CA PHE A 621 24.93 22.00 -19.28
C PHE A 621 25.73 20.73 -19.02
N LEU A 622 25.05 19.58 -18.90
CA LEU A 622 25.65 18.25 -18.71
C LEU A 622 26.18 17.61 -20.01
N GLY A 623 26.08 18.33 -21.15
CA GLY A 623 26.56 17.84 -22.45
C GLY A 623 25.68 16.73 -23.06
N ARG A 624 24.38 16.76 -22.78
CA ARG A 624 23.40 15.78 -23.23
C ARG A 624 22.35 16.36 -24.17
#